data_60d27eb8600bc55bbf1a892c19c0c43e
#
_entry.id   60d27eb8600bc55bbf1a892c19c0c43e
#
_cell.length_a   1.000
_cell.length_b   1.000
_cell.length_c   1.000
_cell.angle_alpha   90.00
_cell.angle_beta   90.00
_cell.angle_gamma   90.00
#
_symmetry.space_group_name_H-M   'P 1'
#
loop_
_entity.id
_entity.type
_entity.pdbx_description
1 polymer ?
#
loop_
_entity_poly.entity_id
_entity_poly.type
_entity_poly.pdbx_seq_one_letter_code
_entity_poly.pdbx_strand_id
1 'polypeptide(L)'
;LMLGYLIQHKPPPKNGYNFFDFCYFSFYILLPFFLIAKEPDLGTALVLLLVGYGVLFIIGVNWKIWASIIFIILITSPLIYTYLIKDYQKKRITDFLSETPSYHVQQSIIAIGSGGLIGKDSGEATQAQLKFLPIATSDFIFAYFVERYGFLGAIGLIFLYALIIIHLLSMNYYFKDDYIVRAFASGLGLLIFFNMSVNI
;
A
#
# COMPACT_ATOMS: atom_id res chain seq x y z
N LEU A 1 -7.68 0.78 15.01
CA LEU A 1 -8.16 1.04 16.38
C LEU A 1 -8.05 -0.22 17.24
N MET A 2 -8.61 -1.35 16.86
CA MET A 2 -8.55 -2.61 17.62
C MET A 2 -7.12 -2.99 18.01
N LEU A 3 -6.20 -2.96 17.05
CA LEU A 3 -4.79 -3.25 17.31
C LEU A 3 -4.19 -2.27 18.34
N GLY A 4 -4.49 -0.98 18.23
CA GLY A 4 -4.03 0.04 19.19
C GLY A 4 -4.54 -0.22 20.60
N TYR A 5 -5.81 -0.60 20.75
CA TYR A 5 -6.38 -0.99 22.02
C TYR A 5 -5.66 -2.21 22.64
N LEU A 6 -5.42 -3.23 21.86
CA LEU A 6 -4.69 -4.43 22.31
C LEU A 6 -3.25 -4.11 22.74
N ILE A 7 -2.55 -3.27 21.98
CA ILE A 7 -1.19 -2.84 22.29
C ILE A 7 -1.15 -2.00 23.56
N GLN A 8 -2.13 -1.13 23.79
CA GLN A 8 -2.24 -0.33 25.02
C GLN A 8 -2.38 -1.21 26.26
N HIS A 9 -3.12 -2.33 26.16
CA HIS A 9 -3.28 -3.29 27.26
C HIS A 9 -2.08 -4.21 27.46
N LYS A 10 -1.25 -4.35 26.43
CA LYS A 10 -0.04 -5.17 26.47
C LYS A 10 1.09 -4.41 25.79
N PRO A 11 1.68 -3.40 26.46
CA PRO A 11 2.72 -2.57 25.88
C PRO A 11 3.99 -3.38 25.57
N PRO A 12 4.76 -2.99 24.55
CA PRO A 12 5.97 -3.71 24.16
C PRO A 12 7.03 -3.67 25.26
N PRO A 13 7.66 -4.82 25.59
CA PRO A 13 8.80 -4.83 26.49
C PRO A 13 10.01 -4.12 25.85
N LYS A 14 11.03 -3.77 26.64
CA LYS A 14 12.23 -3.03 26.18
C LYS A 14 12.93 -3.66 24.96
N ASN A 15 12.86 -4.97 24.83
CA ASN A 15 13.47 -5.72 23.72
C ASN A 15 12.50 -5.98 22.55
N GLY A 16 11.31 -5.35 22.56
CA GLY A 16 10.25 -5.61 21.60
C GLY A 16 9.45 -6.88 21.91
N TYR A 17 8.33 -7.06 21.22
CA TYR A 17 7.47 -8.22 21.39
C TYR A 17 8.19 -9.52 21.06
N ASN A 18 7.92 -10.55 21.85
CA ASN A 18 8.37 -11.91 21.63
C ASN A 18 7.50 -12.63 20.57
N PHE A 19 7.91 -13.81 20.17
CA PHE A 19 7.20 -14.61 19.16
C PHE A 19 5.73 -14.92 19.55
N PHE A 20 5.44 -15.23 20.80
CA PHE A 20 4.07 -15.50 21.26
C PHE A 20 3.18 -14.24 21.18
N ASP A 21 3.73 -13.09 21.56
CA ASP A 21 3.01 -11.82 21.45
C ASP A 21 2.77 -11.45 19.98
N PHE A 22 3.75 -11.68 19.14
CA PHE A 22 3.63 -11.51 17.70
C PHE A 22 2.53 -12.40 17.11
N CYS A 23 2.47 -13.69 17.47
CA CYS A 23 1.41 -14.59 17.04
C CYS A 23 0.03 -14.13 17.53
N TYR A 24 -0.06 -13.62 18.76
CA TYR A 24 -1.30 -13.07 19.32
C TYR A 24 -1.81 -11.90 18.47
N PHE A 25 -0.98 -10.89 18.19
CA PHE A 25 -1.39 -9.77 17.35
C PHE A 25 -1.63 -10.18 15.90
N SER A 26 -0.84 -11.12 15.38
CA SER A 26 -1.01 -11.64 14.03
C SER A 26 -2.37 -12.29 13.83
N PHE A 27 -2.92 -12.96 14.84
CA PHE A 27 -4.27 -13.52 14.77
C PHE A 27 -5.32 -12.45 14.46
N TYR A 28 -5.26 -11.29 15.11
CA TYR A 28 -6.19 -10.18 14.86
C TYR A 28 -5.96 -9.48 13.52
N ILE A 29 -4.77 -9.56 12.94
CA ILE A 29 -4.47 -9.04 11.60
C ILE A 29 -4.92 -10.03 10.53
N LEU A 30 -4.64 -11.31 10.72
CA LEU A 30 -4.93 -12.35 9.73
C LEU A 30 -6.42 -12.68 9.64
N LEU A 31 -7.18 -12.54 10.72
CA LEU A 31 -8.60 -12.83 10.72
C LEU A 31 -9.36 -11.96 9.69
N PRO A 32 -9.30 -10.63 9.73
CA PRO A 32 -9.95 -9.81 8.70
C PRO A 32 -9.30 -9.98 7.31
N PHE A 33 -7.99 -10.22 7.24
CA PHE A 33 -7.32 -10.54 5.98
C PHE A 33 -7.95 -11.74 5.29
N PHE A 34 -8.13 -12.86 5.98
CA PHE A 34 -8.73 -14.06 5.39
C PHE A 34 -10.21 -13.87 5.03
N LEU A 35 -10.95 -13.07 5.79
CA LEU A 35 -12.34 -12.77 5.47
C LEU A 35 -12.46 -11.99 4.15
N ILE A 36 -11.64 -10.95 3.97
CA ILE A 36 -11.62 -10.14 2.76
C ILE A 36 -11.02 -10.91 1.57
N ALA A 37 -9.97 -11.72 1.80
CA ALA A 37 -9.34 -12.51 0.75
C ALA A 37 -10.25 -13.62 0.18
N LYS A 38 -11.31 -14.03 0.91
CA LYS A 38 -12.36 -14.94 0.39
C LYS A 38 -13.29 -14.23 -0.60
N GLU A 39 -13.54 -12.95 -0.42
CA GLU A 39 -14.15 -12.11 -1.41
C GLU A 39 -13.05 -11.79 -2.45
N PRO A 40 -13.34 -11.73 -3.76
CA PRO A 40 -12.30 -11.61 -4.80
C PRO A 40 -11.51 -10.27 -4.78
N ASP A 41 -11.35 -9.67 -3.61
CA ASP A 41 -10.62 -8.42 -3.38
C ASP A 41 -9.29 -8.66 -2.63
N LEU A 42 -8.35 -9.26 -3.34
CA LEU A 42 -7.01 -9.54 -2.80
C LEU A 42 -6.21 -8.25 -2.57
N GLY A 43 -6.47 -7.20 -3.35
CA GLY A 43 -5.76 -5.92 -3.25
C GLY A 43 -5.97 -5.26 -1.89
N THR A 44 -7.22 -5.06 -1.51
CA THR A 44 -7.60 -4.48 -0.21
C THR A 44 -7.13 -5.36 0.96
N ALA A 45 -7.24 -6.70 0.81
CA ALA A 45 -6.75 -7.64 1.81
C ALA A 45 -5.24 -7.47 2.05
N LEU A 46 -4.44 -7.37 1.00
CA LEU A 46 -2.98 -7.16 1.10
C LEU A 46 -2.63 -5.81 1.73
N VAL A 47 -3.29 -4.72 1.35
CA VAL A 47 -3.09 -3.40 1.97
C VAL A 47 -3.36 -3.47 3.47
N LEU A 48 -4.46 -4.09 3.88
CA LEU A 48 -4.80 -4.24 5.30
C LEU A 48 -3.75 -5.06 6.07
N LEU A 49 -3.24 -6.13 5.46
CA LEU A 49 -2.17 -6.96 6.02
C LEU A 49 -0.89 -6.16 6.18
N LEU A 50 -0.47 -5.42 5.14
CA LEU A 50 0.73 -4.58 5.17
C LEU A 50 0.62 -3.46 6.22
N VAL A 51 -0.55 -2.82 6.33
CA VAL A 51 -0.82 -1.81 7.38
C VAL A 51 -0.73 -2.42 8.76
N GLY A 52 -1.38 -3.57 9.01
CA GLY A 52 -1.36 -4.24 10.30
C GLY A 52 0.04 -4.62 10.76
N TYR A 53 0.81 -5.27 9.90
CA TYR A 53 2.19 -5.63 10.21
C TYR A 53 3.14 -4.41 10.23
N GLY A 54 2.89 -3.39 9.42
CA GLY A 54 3.63 -2.14 9.46
C GLY A 54 3.45 -1.41 10.80
N VAL A 55 2.25 -1.40 11.37
CA VAL A 55 2.01 -0.87 12.73
C VAL A 55 2.79 -1.67 13.76
N LEU A 56 2.79 -3.00 13.71
CA LEU A 56 3.58 -3.83 14.63
C LEU A 56 5.09 -3.57 14.49
N PHE A 57 5.56 -3.33 13.26
CA PHE A 57 6.96 -2.97 13.01
C PHE A 57 7.34 -1.65 13.66
N ILE A 58 6.52 -0.61 13.52
CA ILE A 58 6.78 0.74 14.06
C ILE A 58 6.70 0.73 15.60
N ILE A 59 5.78 -0.02 16.18
CA ILE A 59 5.59 -0.07 17.65
C ILE A 59 6.71 -0.83 18.34
N GLY A 60 7.24 -1.86 17.71
CA GLY A 60 8.42 -2.56 18.15
C GLY A 60 8.20 -4.06 18.38
N VAL A 61 8.42 -4.84 17.35
CA VAL A 61 8.61 -6.30 17.40
C VAL A 61 10.08 -6.61 17.26
N ASN A 62 10.57 -7.64 17.93
CA ASN A 62 11.96 -8.04 17.85
C ASN A 62 12.37 -8.27 16.39
N TRP A 63 13.45 -7.62 15.94
CA TRP A 63 13.92 -7.67 14.56
C TRP A 63 14.23 -9.09 14.06
N LYS A 64 14.59 -10.01 14.96
CA LYS A 64 14.84 -11.42 14.64
C LYS A 64 13.59 -12.12 14.11
N ILE A 65 12.39 -11.71 14.56
CA ILE A 65 11.12 -12.24 14.08
C ILE A 65 10.91 -11.80 12.62
N TRP A 66 11.17 -10.53 12.31
CA TRP A 66 11.09 -10.01 10.94
C TRP A 66 12.07 -10.71 10.00
N ALA A 67 13.33 -10.88 10.45
CA ALA A 67 14.34 -11.59 9.67
C ALA A 67 13.92 -13.05 9.40
N SER A 68 13.34 -13.74 10.39
CA SER A 68 12.84 -15.10 10.23
C SER A 68 11.66 -15.17 9.25
N ILE A 69 10.73 -14.22 9.30
CA ILE A 69 9.59 -14.15 8.39
C ILE A 69 10.06 -13.93 6.95
N ILE A 70 10.97 -12.97 6.73
CA ILE A 70 11.54 -12.70 5.40
C ILE A 70 12.24 -13.95 4.86
N PHE A 71 13.02 -14.62 5.70
CA PHE A 71 13.73 -15.85 5.32
C PHE A 71 12.76 -16.98 4.92
N ILE A 72 11.69 -17.17 5.69
CA ILE A 72 10.66 -18.16 5.39
C ILE A 72 9.96 -17.82 4.08
N ILE A 73 9.56 -16.55 3.87
CA ILE A 73 8.91 -16.11 2.63
C ILE A 73 9.81 -16.35 1.42
N LEU A 74 11.11 -16.03 1.51
CA LEU A 74 12.06 -16.26 0.43
C LEU A 74 12.19 -17.74 0.07
N ILE A 75 12.26 -18.63 1.05
CA ILE A 75 12.34 -20.09 0.81
C ILE A 75 11.03 -20.63 0.25
N THR A 76 9.90 -20.17 0.77
CA THR A 76 8.58 -20.68 0.36
C THR A 76 8.04 -20.04 -0.89
N SER A 77 8.58 -18.89 -1.34
CA SER A 77 8.08 -18.14 -2.51
C SER A 77 8.00 -18.97 -3.80
N PRO A 78 8.97 -19.85 -4.17
CA PRO A 78 8.84 -20.69 -5.35
C PRO A 78 7.68 -21.70 -5.23
N LEU A 79 7.47 -22.26 -4.04
CA LEU A 79 6.37 -23.19 -3.76
C LEU A 79 5.01 -22.48 -3.82
N ILE A 80 4.94 -21.27 -3.25
CA ILE A 80 3.72 -20.44 -3.29
C ILE A 80 3.39 -20.10 -4.74
N TYR A 81 4.38 -19.71 -5.54
CA TYR A 81 4.18 -19.38 -6.96
C TYR A 81 3.65 -20.56 -7.77
N THR A 82 4.17 -21.76 -7.54
CA THR A 82 3.78 -22.94 -8.31
C THR A 82 2.42 -23.52 -7.90
N TYR A 83 2.14 -23.57 -6.60
CA TYR A 83 0.99 -24.32 -6.07
C TYR A 83 -0.16 -23.47 -5.56
N LEU A 84 0.10 -22.24 -5.08
CA LEU A 84 -0.92 -21.42 -4.41
C LEU A 84 -1.45 -20.28 -5.28
N ILE A 85 -0.65 -19.75 -6.21
CA ILE A 85 -1.07 -18.64 -7.06
C ILE A 85 -1.98 -19.16 -8.18
N LYS A 86 -3.18 -18.58 -8.27
CA LYS A 86 -4.17 -18.89 -9.31
C LYS A 86 -3.72 -18.35 -10.68
N ASP A 87 -4.18 -18.98 -11.77
CA ASP A 87 -3.73 -18.64 -13.13
C ASP A 87 -3.99 -17.18 -13.51
N TYR A 88 -5.10 -16.59 -13.05
CA TYR A 88 -5.38 -15.17 -13.30
C TYR A 88 -4.38 -14.23 -12.58
N GLN A 89 -3.84 -14.63 -11.43
CA GLN A 89 -2.82 -13.87 -10.70
C GLN A 89 -1.46 -14.02 -11.37
N LYS A 90 -1.12 -15.23 -11.82
CA LYS A 90 0.09 -15.47 -12.62
C LYS A 90 0.07 -14.63 -13.89
N LYS A 91 -1.10 -14.58 -14.56
CA LYS A 91 -1.27 -13.76 -15.76
C LYS A 91 -1.02 -12.27 -15.49
N ARG A 92 -1.52 -11.72 -14.37
CA ARG A 92 -1.22 -10.32 -13.98
C ARG A 92 0.28 -10.07 -13.79
N ILE A 93 0.99 -11.01 -13.16
CA ILE A 93 2.45 -10.91 -12.96
C ILE A 93 3.16 -10.97 -14.32
N THR A 94 2.78 -11.89 -15.20
CA THR A 94 3.37 -11.99 -16.53
C THR A 94 3.06 -10.78 -17.40
N ASP A 95 1.85 -10.27 -17.37
CA ASP A 95 1.46 -9.05 -18.10
C ASP A 95 2.22 -7.82 -17.61
N PHE A 96 2.48 -7.72 -16.30
CA PHE A 96 3.28 -6.63 -15.72
C PHE A 96 4.76 -6.71 -16.12
N LEU A 97 5.32 -7.93 -16.26
CA LEU A 97 6.70 -8.17 -16.66
C LEU A 97 6.89 -8.24 -18.19
N SER A 98 5.80 -8.23 -18.94
CA SER A 98 5.85 -8.31 -20.40
C SER A 98 6.31 -6.99 -21.03
N GLU A 99 7.02 -7.09 -22.15
CA GLU A 99 7.44 -5.93 -22.96
C GLU A 99 6.23 -5.20 -23.61
N THR A 100 5.08 -5.88 -23.70
CA THR A 100 3.83 -5.33 -24.21
C THR A 100 2.79 -5.22 -23.10
N PRO A 101 2.76 -4.08 -22.37
CA PRO A 101 1.79 -3.87 -21.33
C PRO A 101 0.35 -3.90 -21.86
N SER A 102 -0.63 -4.19 -20.99
CA SER A 102 -2.05 -4.18 -21.37
C SER A 102 -2.46 -2.81 -21.94
N TYR A 103 -3.48 -2.78 -22.80
CA TYR A 103 -3.97 -1.56 -23.44
C TYR A 103 -4.15 -0.39 -22.45
N HIS A 104 -4.74 -0.67 -21.29
CA HIS A 104 -4.98 0.37 -20.26
C HIS A 104 -3.69 0.94 -19.67
N VAL A 105 -2.68 0.10 -19.44
CA VAL A 105 -1.37 0.54 -18.95
C VAL A 105 -0.64 1.36 -20.04
N GLN A 106 -0.72 0.96 -21.30
CA GLN A 106 -0.17 1.74 -22.42
C GLN A 106 -0.80 3.14 -22.49
N GLN A 107 -2.13 3.22 -22.40
CA GLN A 107 -2.84 4.50 -22.43
C GLN A 107 -2.50 5.38 -21.23
N SER A 108 -2.31 4.81 -20.04
CA SER A 108 -1.87 5.57 -18.87
C SER A 108 -0.45 6.13 -19.03
N ILE A 109 0.47 5.36 -19.61
CA ILE A 109 1.83 5.83 -19.93
C ILE A 109 1.79 6.98 -20.94
N ILE A 110 0.95 6.86 -21.98
CA ILE A 110 0.76 7.92 -22.99
C ILE A 110 0.17 9.17 -22.33
N ALA A 111 -0.83 9.04 -21.46
CA ALA A 111 -1.41 10.15 -20.72
C ALA A 111 -0.38 10.89 -19.87
N ILE A 112 0.41 10.14 -19.07
CA ILE A 112 1.49 10.72 -18.25
C ILE A 112 2.54 11.43 -19.13
N GLY A 113 2.99 10.77 -20.21
CA GLY A 113 4.00 11.33 -21.12
C GLY A 113 3.50 12.56 -21.87
N SER A 114 2.20 12.61 -22.18
CA SER A 114 1.60 13.72 -22.91
C SER A 114 1.41 14.99 -22.07
N GLY A 115 1.35 14.86 -20.73
CA GLY A 115 1.17 15.99 -19.80
C GLY A 115 2.35 16.96 -19.75
N GLY A 116 3.56 16.53 -20.14
CA GLY A 116 4.74 17.39 -20.11
C GLY A 116 5.04 18.00 -18.73
N LEU A 117 5.62 19.19 -18.68
CA LEU A 117 5.99 19.84 -17.41
C LEU A 117 4.80 20.51 -16.71
N ILE A 118 3.91 21.14 -17.45
CA ILE A 118 2.86 22.05 -16.91
C ILE A 118 1.47 21.42 -17.06
N GLY A 119 1.32 20.39 -17.88
CA GLY A 119 0.04 19.78 -18.21
C GLY A 119 -0.58 20.37 -19.49
N LYS A 120 -1.76 19.88 -19.83
CA LYS A 120 -2.54 20.29 -21.00
C LYS A 120 -3.84 20.97 -20.59
N ASP A 121 -4.28 21.92 -21.38
CA ASP A 121 -5.61 22.54 -21.21
C ASP A 121 -6.73 21.52 -21.43
N SER A 122 -7.88 21.81 -20.83
CA SER A 122 -9.05 20.89 -20.86
C SER A 122 -9.47 20.50 -22.28
N GLY A 123 -9.19 21.34 -23.31
CA GLY A 123 -9.50 21.05 -24.71
C GLY A 123 -8.48 20.15 -25.42
N GLU A 124 -7.26 20.03 -24.89
CA GLU A 124 -6.14 19.30 -25.49
C GLU A 124 -5.85 17.96 -24.80
N ALA A 125 -6.46 17.71 -23.64
CA ALA A 125 -6.31 16.48 -22.87
C ALA A 125 -7.14 15.34 -23.51
N THR A 126 -6.62 14.80 -24.61
CA THR A 126 -7.33 13.84 -25.46
C THR A 126 -7.63 12.51 -24.79
N GLN A 127 -6.74 12.01 -23.95
CA GLN A 127 -6.94 10.74 -23.25
C GLN A 127 -8.05 10.84 -22.19
N ALA A 128 -8.13 12.01 -21.53
CA ALA A 128 -9.14 12.32 -20.55
C ALA A 128 -10.53 12.55 -21.19
N GLN A 129 -10.61 13.31 -22.30
CA GLN A 129 -11.88 13.68 -22.94
C GLN A 129 -12.47 12.57 -23.81
N LEU A 130 -11.64 11.86 -24.56
CA LEU A 130 -12.11 10.84 -25.51
C LEU A 130 -12.40 9.48 -24.84
N LYS A 131 -12.29 9.41 -23.49
CA LYS A 131 -12.57 8.18 -22.71
C LYS A 131 -11.83 6.95 -23.23
N PHE A 132 -10.61 7.13 -23.77
CA PHE A 132 -9.71 6.02 -24.12
C PHE A 132 -9.31 5.20 -22.89
N LEU A 133 -9.40 5.80 -21.69
CA LEU A 133 -9.35 5.14 -20.40
C LEU A 133 -10.77 4.96 -19.85
N PRO A 134 -11.45 3.85 -20.12
CA PRO A 134 -12.86 3.65 -19.72
C PRO A 134 -13.08 3.63 -18.20
N ILE A 135 -12.01 3.44 -17.40
CA ILE A 135 -12.03 3.44 -15.91
C ILE A 135 -11.08 4.51 -15.38
N ALA A 136 -10.88 5.60 -16.13
CA ALA A 136 -9.94 6.69 -15.78
C ALA A 136 -10.24 7.36 -14.43
N THR A 137 -11.52 7.32 -13.99
CA THR A 137 -11.96 7.97 -12.75
C THR A 137 -11.69 7.16 -11.49
N SER A 138 -11.30 5.89 -11.59
CA SER A 138 -11.01 5.02 -10.45
C SER A 138 -9.56 4.54 -10.45
N ASP A 139 -9.18 3.72 -11.43
CA ASP A 139 -7.93 2.97 -11.38
C ASP A 139 -6.72 3.73 -11.95
N PHE A 140 -6.96 4.74 -12.82
CA PHE A 140 -5.91 5.52 -13.49
C PHE A 140 -6.01 7.02 -13.21
N ILE A 141 -6.55 7.38 -12.04
CA ILE A 141 -6.77 8.79 -11.65
C ILE A 141 -5.47 9.59 -11.63
N PHE A 142 -4.35 8.96 -11.28
CA PHE A 142 -3.04 9.61 -11.29
C PHE A 142 -2.58 9.97 -12.70
N ALA A 143 -2.74 9.07 -13.68
CA ALA A 143 -2.39 9.35 -15.07
C ALA A 143 -3.23 10.52 -15.65
N TYR A 144 -4.53 10.54 -15.34
CA TYR A 144 -5.41 11.65 -15.68
C TYR A 144 -4.97 12.98 -15.04
N PHE A 145 -4.58 12.93 -13.75
CA PHE A 145 -4.10 14.08 -13.02
C PHE A 145 -2.82 14.65 -13.65
N VAL A 146 -1.86 13.77 -14.02
CA VAL A 146 -0.59 14.17 -14.63
C VAL A 146 -0.79 14.73 -16.05
N GLU A 147 -1.71 14.16 -16.85
CA GLU A 147 -2.04 14.72 -18.16
C GLU A 147 -2.51 16.18 -18.05
N ARG A 148 -3.29 16.50 -17.00
CA ARG A 148 -3.89 17.81 -16.81
C ARG A 148 -2.96 18.82 -16.13
N TYR A 149 -2.20 18.40 -15.11
CA TYR A 149 -1.37 19.30 -14.30
C TYR A 149 0.12 19.14 -14.53
N GLY A 150 0.51 18.21 -15.39
CA GLY A 150 1.90 17.95 -15.76
C GLY A 150 2.73 17.34 -14.62
N PHE A 151 4.03 17.31 -14.90
CA PHE A 151 5.03 16.80 -13.96
C PHE A 151 5.11 17.61 -12.65
N LEU A 152 4.96 18.94 -12.74
CA LEU A 152 4.94 19.81 -11.56
C LEU A 152 3.74 19.53 -10.65
N GLY A 153 2.56 19.27 -11.25
CA GLY A 153 1.39 18.85 -10.50
C GLY A 153 1.59 17.51 -9.81
N ALA A 154 2.21 16.54 -10.52
CA ALA A 154 2.53 15.22 -9.94
C ALA A 154 3.46 15.33 -8.73
N ILE A 155 4.55 16.11 -8.84
CA ILE A 155 5.47 16.34 -7.71
C ILE A 155 4.74 17.04 -6.56
N GLY A 156 3.92 18.06 -6.83
CA GLY A 156 3.14 18.76 -5.82
C GLY A 156 2.21 17.80 -5.05
N LEU A 157 1.52 16.93 -5.77
CA LEU A 157 0.64 15.92 -5.16
C LEU A 157 1.41 14.92 -4.28
N ILE A 158 2.51 14.36 -4.78
CA ILE A 158 3.37 13.45 -4.03
C ILE A 158 3.93 14.12 -2.77
N PHE A 159 4.35 15.38 -2.90
CA PHE A 159 4.84 16.16 -1.76
C PHE A 159 3.77 16.38 -0.69
N LEU A 160 2.53 16.67 -1.06
CA LEU A 160 1.40 16.79 -0.12
C LEU A 160 1.14 15.45 0.61
N TYR A 161 1.14 14.34 -0.10
CA TYR A 161 1.03 13.02 0.52
C TYR A 161 2.17 12.75 1.49
N ALA A 162 3.41 13.04 1.09
CA ALA A 162 4.58 12.87 1.94
C ALA A 162 4.48 13.68 3.23
N LEU A 163 4.03 14.96 3.16
CA LEU A 163 3.82 15.79 4.34
C LEU A 163 2.80 15.17 5.31
N ILE A 164 1.67 14.69 4.79
CA ILE A 164 0.63 14.06 5.63
C ILE A 164 1.19 12.79 6.29
N ILE A 165 1.85 11.93 5.52
CA ILE A 165 2.42 10.66 6.02
C ILE A 165 3.48 10.93 7.09
N ILE A 166 4.41 11.85 6.82
CA ILE A 166 5.47 12.22 7.78
C ILE A 166 4.86 12.80 9.05
N HIS A 167 3.84 13.67 8.92
CA HIS A 167 3.15 14.24 10.07
C HIS A 167 2.50 13.15 10.93
N LEU A 168 1.76 12.21 10.32
CA LEU A 168 1.13 11.10 11.03
C LEU A 168 2.17 10.19 11.71
N LEU A 169 3.26 9.84 11.01
CA LEU A 169 4.31 9.02 11.58
C LEU A 169 5.08 9.72 12.71
N SER A 170 5.21 11.06 12.65
CA SER A 170 5.86 11.85 13.70
C SER A 170 5.10 11.81 15.03
N MET A 171 3.80 11.50 15.03
CA MET A 171 3.01 11.31 16.24
C MET A 171 3.58 10.22 17.16
N ASN A 172 4.29 9.23 16.61
CA ASN A 172 4.99 8.21 17.42
C ASN A 172 6.08 8.81 18.31
N TYR A 173 6.64 9.94 17.91
CA TYR A 173 7.65 10.63 18.72
C TYR A 173 7.03 11.48 19.83
N TYR A 174 5.89 12.11 19.56
CA TYR A 174 5.24 13.00 20.51
C TYR A 174 4.40 12.26 21.56
N PHE A 175 3.73 11.17 21.18
CA PHE A 175 2.82 10.42 22.05
C PHE A 175 3.42 9.06 22.45
N LYS A 176 4.57 9.08 23.15
CA LYS A 176 5.33 7.86 23.48
C LYS A 176 4.58 6.86 24.34
N ASP A 177 3.75 7.35 25.26
CA ASP A 177 3.04 6.54 26.24
C ASP A 177 1.61 6.17 25.83
N ASP A 178 1.08 6.80 24.78
CA ASP A 178 -0.25 6.51 24.24
C ASP A 178 -0.15 5.62 22.99
N TYR A 179 -0.18 4.31 23.20
CA TYR A 179 -0.10 3.34 22.13
C TYR A 179 -1.34 3.33 21.22
N ILE A 180 -2.51 3.80 21.68
CA ILE A 180 -3.70 3.92 20.82
C ILE A 180 -3.45 4.99 19.76
N VAL A 181 -3.00 6.18 20.15
CA VAL A 181 -2.69 7.27 19.25
C VAL A 181 -1.56 6.85 18.29
N ARG A 182 -0.49 6.24 18.80
CA ARG A 182 0.63 5.76 18.00
C ARG A 182 0.20 4.73 16.95
N ALA A 183 -0.55 3.72 17.34
CA ALA A 183 -1.03 2.69 16.44
C ALA A 183 -2.01 3.25 15.40
N PHE A 184 -2.90 4.16 15.80
CA PHE A 184 -3.86 4.78 14.90
C PHE A 184 -3.17 5.68 13.88
N ALA A 185 -2.29 6.58 14.32
CA ALA A 185 -1.56 7.49 13.44
C ALA A 185 -0.63 6.73 12.49
N SER A 186 0.11 5.72 12.98
CA SER A 186 0.92 4.85 12.13
C SER A 186 0.08 4.08 11.12
N GLY A 187 -1.03 3.50 11.56
CA GLY A 187 -1.93 2.75 10.70
C GLY A 187 -2.54 3.62 9.60
N LEU A 188 -2.98 4.83 9.94
CA LEU A 188 -3.51 5.79 8.97
C LEU A 188 -2.42 6.26 7.98
N GLY A 189 -1.23 6.59 8.48
CA GLY A 189 -0.10 6.99 7.64
C GLY A 189 0.32 5.89 6.66
N LEU A 190 0.41 4.65 7.12
CA LEU A 190 0.71 3.48 6.28
C LEU A 190 -0.42 3.19 5.28
N LEU A 191 -1.70 3.33 5.69
CA LEU A 191 -2.84 3.15 4.80
C LEU A 191 -2.79 4.15 3.63
N ILE A 192 -2.53 5.43 3.93
CA ILE A 192 -2.37 6.46 2.90
C ILE A 192 -1.17 6.13 2.01
N PHE A 193 -0.04 5.74 2.60
CA PHE A 193 1.17 5.38 1.85
C PHE A 193 0.93 4.22 0.87
N PHE A 194 0.34 3.11 1.33
CA PHE A 194 0.10 1.95 0.47
C PHE A 194 -0.95 2.24 -0.61
N ASN A 195 -2.05 2.94 -0.27
CA ASN A 195 -3.03 3.34 -1.27
C ASN A 195 -2.43 4.28 -2.32
N MET A 196 -1.63 5.27 -1.90
CA MET A 196 -0.89 6.12 -2.82
C MET A 196 0.02 5.30 -3.74
N SER A 197 0.81 4.36 -3.16
CA SER A 197 1.77 3.56 -3.93
C SER A 197 1.12 2.61 -4.94
N VAL A 198 -0.13 2.19 -4.70
CA VAL A 198 -0.88 1.34 -5.63
C VAL A 198 -1.50 2.17 -6.77
N ASN A 199 -1.82 3.45 -6.53
CA ASN A 199 -2.50 4.32 -7.50
C ASN A 199 -1.54 5.21 -8.31
N ILE A 200 -0.28 5.31 -7.92
CA ILE A 200 0.80 6.01 -8.64
C ILE A 200 1.61 5.01 -9.45
#